data_9820e6b47c2a66fb18d640e890feb837
#
_entry.id   9820e6b47c2a66fb18d640e890feb837
#
_cell.length_a   1.000
_cell.length_b   1.000
_cell.length_c   1.000
_cell.angle_alpha   90.00
_cell.angle_beta   90.00
_cell.angle_gamma   90.00
#
_symmetry.space_group_name_H-M   'P 1'
#
loop_
_entity.id
_entity.type
_entity.pdbx_description
1 polymer ?
#
loop_
_entity_poly.entity_id
_entity_poly.type
_entity_poly.pdbx_seq_one_letter_code
_entity_poly.pdbx_strand_id
1 'polypeptide(L)'
;SGLKISNGNGLYDMHGNAAEWVLDSYDPEGYIGRQSGVINPLKKKKTIYPRVVRGGSFKDEADQLRSASRGFSKKRWKERDPQIPKSLWWHTDATHVGFRIIRPRITPPRDELKNYWVLPKKEF
;
A
#
# COMPACT_ATOMS: atom_id res chain seq x y z
N SER A 1 11.47 13.62 5.47
CA SER A 1 11.55 12.40 6.30
C SER A 1 12.77 12.47 7.21
N GLY A 2 12.76 11.73 8.33
CA GLY A 2 13.89 11.66 9.22
C GLY A 2 14.04 12.83 10.22
N LEU A 3 13.03 13.68 10.34
CA LEU A 3 13.04 14.81 11.29
C LEU A 3 12.80 14.39 12.75
N LYS A 4 12.28 13.20 12.98
CA LYS A 4 11.98 12.63 14.28
C LYS A 4 12.89 11.44 14.59
N ILE A 5 12.84 10.96 15.84
CA ILE A 5 13.62 9.81 16.30
C ILE A 5 13.13 8.55 15.55
N SER A 6 14.08 7.73 15.08
CA SER A 6 13.77 6.42 14.48
C SER A 6 13.13 5.47 15.50
N ASN A 7 12.39 4.49 15.01
CA ASN A 7 11.94 3.37 15.84
C ASN A 7 13.09 2.42 16.18
N GLY A 8 12.84 1.38 17.01
CA GLY A 8 13.84 0.41 17.43
C GLY A 8 14.53 -0.36 16.28
N ASN A 9 14.03 -0.29 15.05
CA ASN A 9 14.62 -0.88 13.85
C ASN A 9 15.37 0.15 12.98
N GLY A 10 15.56 1.37 13.46
CA GLY A 10 16.23 2.44 12.70
C GLY A 10 15.38 3.05 11.57
N LEU A 11 14.07 2.80 11.55
CA LEU A 11 13.17 3.30 10.52
C LEU A 11 12.48 4.58 10.98
N TYR A 12 12.40 5.56 10.06
CA TYR A 12 11.77 6.86 10.29
C TYR A 12 10.37 6.91 9.68
N ASP A 13 9.53 7.75 10.25
CA ASP A 13 8.20 8.11 9.72
C ASP A 13 7.27 6.90 9.47
N MET A 14 7.39 5.86 10.32
CA MET A 14 6.56 4.64 10.21
C MET A 14 5.11 4.84 10.70
N HIS A 15 4.87 5.93 11.43
CA HIS A 15 3.59 6.30 11.99
C HIS A 15 3.28 7.75 11.63
N GLY A 16 2.42 7.95 10.63
CA GLY A 16 2.07 9.28 10.12
C GLY A 16 2.96 9.73 8.98
N ASN A 17 3.05 11.02 8.76
CA ASN A 17 3.66 11.68 7.62
C ASN A 17 2.90 11.35 6.31
N ALA A 18 3.28 10.37 5.55
CA ALA A 18 2.54 9.89 4.38
C ALA A 18 2.16 8.42 4.55
N ALA A 19 0.91 8.09 4.28
CA ALA A 19 0.51 6.69 4.19
C ALA A 19 1.24 6.02 3.03
N GLU A 20 1.66 4.77 3.19
CA GLU A 20 2.51 4.09 2.22
C GLU A 20 1.77 2.94 1.54
N TRP A 21 1.88 2.87 0.21
CA TRP A 21 1.38 1.76 -0.58
C TRP A 21 2.03 0.45 -0.16
N VAL A 22 1.22 -0.60 -0.05
CA VAL A 22 1.70 -1.98 0.05
C VAL A 22 1.14 -2.83 -1.09
N LEU A 23 1.73 -4.00 -1.31
CA LEU A 23 1.39 -4.86 -2.44
C LEU A 23 0.00 -5.51 -2.32
N ASP A 24 -0.54 -5.60 -1.11
CA ASP A 24 -1.81 -6.27 -0.86
C ASP A 24 -3.01 -5.52 -1.43
N SER A 25 -3.97 -6.28 -1.93
CA SER A 25 -5.33 -5.80 -2.11
C SER A 25 -6.06 -5.79 -0.77
N TYR A 26 -6.85 -4.75 -0.53
CA TYR A 26 -7.60 -4.63 0.71
C TYR A 26 -8.72 -5.66 0.79
N ASP A 27 -8.78 -6.30 1.93
CA ASP A 27 -9.84 -7.21 2.33
C ASP A 27 -10.11 -7.00 3.83
N PRO A 28 -11.33 -6.63 4.23
CA PRO A 28 -11.66 -6.45 5.65
C PRO A 28 -11.31 -7.69 6.46
N GLU A 29 -11.58 -8.87 5.92
CA GLU A 29 -11.36 -10.17 6.53
C GLU A 29 -10.01 -10.79 6.20
N GLY A 30 -9.09 -10.00 5.66
CA GLY A 30 -7.83 -10.49 5.09
C GLY A 30 -6.91 -11.25 6.03
N TYR A 31 -7.17 -11.24 7.34
CA TYR A 31 -6.43 -12.00 8.34
C TYR A 31 -7.20 -13.19 8.90
N ILE A 32 -8.50 -13.27 8.64
CA ILE A 32 -9.33 -14.39 9.12
C ILE A 32 -8.94 -15.66 8.38
N GLY A 33 -8.77 -16.75 9.14
CA GLY A 33 -8.42 -18.07 8.59
C GLY A 33 -6.99 -18.20 8.04
N ARG A 34 -6.12 -17.19 8.20
CA ARG A 34 -4.71 -17.35 7.85
C ARG A 34 -4.04 -18.30 8.83
N GLN A 35 -3.36 -19.31 8.28
CA GLN A 35 -2.53 -20.19 9.09
C GLN A 35 -1.33 -19.44 9.66
N SER A 36 -0.94 -19.78 10.90
CA SER A 36 0.29 -19.28 11.47
C SER A 36 1.49 -19.80 10.68
N GLY A 37 2.53 -18.99 10.50
CA GLY A 37 3.75 -19.38 9.81
C GLY A 37 3.73 -19.27 8.29
N VAL A 38 2.69 -18.72 7.69
CA VAL A 38 2.68 -18.44 6.23
C VAL A 38 3.78 -17.45 5.88
N ILE A 39 4.69 -17.86 5.00
CA ILE A 39 5.80 -17.03 4.53
C ILE A 39 5.29 -16.11 3.41
N ASN A 40 5.59 -14.81 3.51
CA ASN A 40 5.26 -13.77 2.52
C ASN A 40 3.80 -13.82 2.05
N PRO A 41 2.81 -13.82 2.94
CA PRO A 41 1.41 -13.88 2.56
C PRO A 41 1.04 -12.64 1.76
N LEU A 42 0.68 -12.81 0.50
CA LEU A 42 0.27 -11.73 -0.39
C LEU A 42 -1.16 -11.98 -0.87
N LYS A 43 -2.06 -11.04 -0.59
CA LYS A 43 -3.43 -11.06 -1.10
C LYS A 43 -3.54 -10.25 -2.39
N LYS A 44 -3.68 -10.93 -3.51
CA LYS A 44 -3.86 -10.30 -4.82
C LYS A 44 -5.33 -10.38 -5.26
N LYS A 45 -5.86 -9.27 -5.75
CA LYS A 45 -7.11 -9.22 -6.51
C LYS A 45 -6.81 -8.68 -7.91
N LYS A 46 -7.58 -9.07 -8.90
CA LYS A 46 -7.44 -8.58 -10.29
C LYS A 46 -7.88 -7.12 -10.44
N THR A 47 -8.61 -6.59 -9.48
CA THR A 47 -9.12 -5.21 -9.48
C THR A 47 -8.06 -4.20 -9.07
N ILE A 48 -8.13 -2.99 -9.63
CA ILE A 48 -7.25 -1.87 -9.26
C ILE A 48 -7.54 -1.41 -7.83
N TYR A 49 -8.81 -1.42 -7.44
CA TYR A 49 -9.29 -1.00 -6.13
C TYR A 49 -9.98 -2.14 -5.39
N PRO A 50 -9.95 -2.13 -4.04
CA PRO A 50 -9.11 -1.29 -3.18
C PRO A 50 -7.71 -1.89 -2.98
N ARG A 51 -6.69 -1.04 -2.91
CA ARG A 51 -5.31 -1.38 -2.54
C ARG A 51 -5.03 -0.89 -1.13
N VAL A 52 -4.24 -1.63 -0.37
CA VAL A 52 -3.91 -1.27 1.01
C VAL A 52 -2.88 -0.14 1.05
N VAL A 53 -3.06 0.78 2.00
CA VAL A 53 -2.05 1.73 2.47
C VAL A 53 -1.87 1.56 3.97
N ARG A 54 -0.67 1.83 4.46
CA ARG A 54 -0.26 1.61 5.85
C ARG A 54 0.42 2.83 6.44
N GLY A 55 0.57 2.83 7.78
CA GLY A 55 1.30 3.85 8.51
C GLY A 55 0.49 5.08 8.88
N GLY A 56 -0.64 5.31 8.21
CA GLY A 56 -1.38 6.56 8.31
C GLY A 56 -0.62 7.76 7.75
N SER A 57 -1.26 8.91 7.73
CA SER A 57 -0.73 10.13 7.13
C SER A 57 -0.90 11.33 8.07
N PHE A 58 -0.41 12.48 7.64
CA PHE A 58 -0.62 13.76 8.33
C PHE A 58 -2.09 14.22 8.40
N LYS A 59 -2.99 13.53 7.69
CA LYS A 59 -4.44 13.80 7.69
C LYS A 59 -5.20 12.91 8.66
N ASP A 60 -4.53 11.93 9.26
CA ASP A 60 -5.18 10.89 10.05
C ASP A 60 -5.00 11.14 11.55
N GLU A 61 -6.01 10.78 12.33
CA GLU A 61 -5.97 10.84 13.79
C GLU A 61 -5.10 9.72 14.38
N ALA A 62 -4.71 9.86 15.65
CA ALA A 62 -3.75 8.97 16.30
C ALA A 62 -4.14 7.49 16.29
N ASP A 63 -5.43 7.16 16.35
CA ASP A 63 -5.96 5.81 16.28
C ASP A 63 -5.70 5.14 14.91
N GLN A 64 -5.61 5.93 13.83
CA GLN A 64 -5.30 5.49 12.48
C GLN A 64 -3.80 5.31 12.24
N LEU A 65 -2.95 5.89 13.10
CA LEU A 65 -1.49 5.79 12.98
C LEU A 65 -0.90 4.50 13.56
N ARG A 66 -1.73 3.64 14.15
CA ARG A 66 -1.26 2.37 14.74
C ARG A 66 -0.68 1.43 13.68
N SER A 67 0.33 0.66 14.08
CA SER A 67 0.97 -0.34 13.19
C SER A 67 0.00 -1.36 12.61
N ALA A 68 -1.10 -1.69 13.29
CA ALA A 68 -2.14 -2.60 12.80
C ALA A 68 -3.17 -1.92 11.90
N SER A 69 -3.24 -0.58 11.87
CA SER A 69 -4.22 0.14 11.06
C SER A 69 -3.99 -0.08 9.56
N ARG A 70 -5.08 -0.23 8.81
CA ARG A 70 -5.06 -0.41 7.35
C ARG A 70 -6.01 0.58 6.69
N GLY A 71 -5.45 1.48 5.90
CA GLY A 71 -6.23 2.27 4.95
C GLY A 71 -6.32 1.57 3.60
N PHE A 72 -7.12 2.13 2.70
CA PHE A 72 -7.25 1.60 1.34
C PHE A 72 -7.62 2.65 0.31
N SER A 73 -7.19 2.42 -0.91
CA SER A 73 -7.48 3.31 -2.04
C SER A 73 -8.95 3.29 -2.43
N LYS A 74 -9.44 4.45 -2.86
CA LYS A 74 -10.83 4.68 -3.28
C LYS A 74 -10.87 5.29 -4.67
N LYS A 75 -11.89 5.01 -5.47
CA LYS A 75 -12.06 5.62 -6.80
C LYS A 75 -12.03 7.15 -6.75
N ARG A 76 -12.58 7.75 -5.69
CA ARG A 76 -12.57 9.21 -5.49
C ARG A 76 -11.17 9.84 -5.43
N TRP A 77 -10.11 9.05 -5.19
CA TRP A 77 -8.74 9.56 -5.20
C TRP A 77 -8.27 9.99 -6.60
N LYS A 78 -9.08 9.73 -7.64
CA LYS A 78 -8.88 10.16 -9.02
C LYS A 78 -9.98 11.09 -9.52
N GLU A 79 -10.76 11.68 -8.63
CA GLU A 79 -11.93 12.45 -9.02
C GLU A 79 -11.54 13.65 -9.89
N ARG A 80 -10.47 14.33 -9.53
CA ARG A 80 -9.92 15.49 -10.25
C ARG A 80 -8.93 15.17 -11.36
N ASP A 81 -8.72 13.88 -11.68
CA ASP A 81 -7.88 13.51 -12.82
C ASP A 81 -8.53 14.02 -14.12
N PRO A 82 -7.85 14.90 -14.88
CA PRO A 82 -8.41 15.47 -16.11
C PRO A 82 -8.38 14.51 -17.31
N GLN A 83 -7.69 13.38 -17.20
CA GLN A 83 -7.58 12.41 -18.30
C GLN A 83 -8.89 11.65 -18.54
N ILE A 84 -9.19 11.40 -19.82
CA ILE A 84 -10.32 10.56 -20.22
C ILE A 84 -9.79 9.51 -21.21
N PRO A 85 -9.80 8.23 -20.85
CA PRO A 85 -10.17 7.66 -19.54
C PRO A 85 -9.16 8.05 -18.45
N LYS A 86 -9.63 8.11 -17.18
CA LYS A 86 -8.78 8.46 -16.04
C LYS A 86 -7.55 7.55 -15.95
N SER A 87 -6.41 8.11 -15.59
CA SER A 87 -5.15 7.38 -15.47
C SER A 87 -5.25 6.20 -14.49
N LEU A 88 -4.48 5.14 -14.72
CA LEU A 88 -4.44 3.99 -13.82
C LEU A 88 -3.64 4.26 -12.52
N TRP A 89 -2.65 5.14 -12.59
CA TRP A 89 -1.67 5.37 -11.51
C TRP A 89 -1.77 6.75 -10.87
N TRP A 90 -2.26 7.77 -11.55
CA TRP A 90 -2.32 9.12 -11.00
C TRP A 90 -3.52 9.31 -10.08
N HIS A 91 -3.25 9.41 -8.78
CA HIS A 91 -4.25 9.63 -7.74
C HIS A 91 -4.22 11.10 -7.30
N THR A 92 -4.82 11.97 -8.08
CA THR A 92 -4.81 13.43 -7.91
C THR A 92 -5.24 13.91 -6.53
N ASP A 93 -6.12 13.15 -5.87
CA ASP A 93 -6.71 13.50 -4.58
C ASP A 93 -6.08 12.77 -3.39
N ALA A 94 -5.03 11.97 -3.64
CA ALA A 94 -4.32 11.20 -2.63
C ALA A 94 -2.94 11.79 -2.30
N THR A 95 -2.85 13.10 -2.10
CA THR A 95 -1.60 13.82 -1.79
C THR A 95 -0.95 13.40 -0.48
N HIS A 96 -1.65 12.64 0.34
CA HIS A 96 -1.22 12.08 1.63
C HIS A 96 -0.66 10.66 1.52
N VAL A 97 -0.51 10.13 0.31
CA VAL A 97 -0.04 8.76 0.07
C VAL A 97 1.27 8.78 -0.71
N GLY A 98 2.24 8.05 -0.21
CA GLY A 98 3.54 7.82 -0.82
C GLY A 98 3.85 6.33 -0.96
N PHE A 99 5.12 6.01 -1.06
CA PHE A 99 5.59 4.63 -1.09
C PHE A 99 6.99 4.54 -0.45
N ARG A 100 7.34 3.35 -0.02
CA ARG A 100 8.67 3.01 0.47
C ARG A 100 9.25 1.88 -0.36
N ILE A 101 10.50 2.05 -0.80
CA ILE A 101 11.23 0.98 -1.50
C ILE A 101 11.80 0.03 -0.45
N ILE A 102 11.57 -1.26 -0.64
CA ILE A 102 12.19 -2.32 0.14
C ILE A 102 13.09 -3.17 -0.76
N ARG A 103 14.18 -3.66 -0.20
CA ARG A 103 15.05 -4.64 -0.84
C ARG A 103 15.00 -5.94 -0.03
N PRO A 104 14.57 -7.06 -0.61
CA PRO A 104 14.60 -8.33 0.08
C PRO A 104 16.06 -8.74 0.36
N ARG A 105 16.28 -9.44 1.47
CA ARG A 105 17.60 -9.97 1.82
C ARG A 105 18.10 -10.97 0.76
N ILE A 106 17.18 -11.80 0.26
CA ILE A 106 17.42 -12.73 -0.84
C ILE A 106 16.54 -12.26 -2.00
N THR A 107 17.15 -11.89 -3.12
CA THR A 107 16.39 -11.48 -4.30
C THR A 107 15.74 -12.71 -4.93
N PRO A 108 14.41 -12.72 -5.10
CA PRO A 108 13.73 -13.80 -5.81
C PRO A 108 14.24 -13.96 -7.24
N PRO A 109 14.21 -15.16 -7.82
CA PRO A 109 14.49 -15.39 -9.24
C PRO A 109 13.59 -14.53 -10.14
N ARG A 110 14.06 -14.21 -11.35
CA ARG A 110 13.34 -13.31 -12.29
C ARG A 110 11.95 -13.81 -12.66
N ASP A 111 11.77 -15.09 -12.76
CA ASP A 111 10.49 -15.75 -13.05
C ASP A 111 9.50 -15.58 -11.90
N GLU A 112 9.96 -15.62 -10.65
CA GLU A 112 9.14 -15.35 -9.46
C GLU A 112 8.77 -13.87 -9.32
N LEU A 113 9.63 -12.94 -9.77
CA LEU A 113 9.33 -11.51 -9.70
C LEU A 113 8.03 -11.15 -10.41
N LYS A 114 7.66 -11.84 -11.48
CA LYS A 114 6.38 -11.67 -12.18
C LYS A 114 5.18 -11.88 -11.26
N ASN A 115 5.32 -12.67 -10.20
CA ASN A 115 4.25 -12.91 -9.24
C ASN A 115 3.95 -11.69 -8.36
N TYR A 116 4.86 -10.74 -8.24
CA TYR A 116 4.70 -9.52 -7.46
C TYR A 116 4.16 -8.35 -8.31
N TRP A 117 4.34 -8.42 -9.64
CA TRP A 117 3.95 -7.36 -10.58
C TRP A 117 2.71 -7.78 -11.39
N VAL A 118 1.55 -7.81 -10.79
CA VAL A 118 0.31 -7.98 -11.56
C VAL A 118 -0.18 -6.61 -11.99
N LEU A 119 0.14 -6.24 -13.22
CA LEU A 119 -0.59 -5.15 -13.86
C LEU A 119 -2.05 -5.61 -14.03
N PRO A 120 -3.03 -4.83 -13.56
CA PRO A 120 -4.42 -5.14 -13.86
C PRO A 120 -4.60 -5.17 -15.37
N LYS A 121 -5.34 -6.17 -15.88
CA LYS A 121 -5.77 -6.14 -17.27
C LYS A 121 -6.50 -4.82 -17.49
N LYS A 122 -6.13 -4.11 -18.56
CA LYS A 122 -6.86 -2.92 -19.00
C LYS A 122 -8.32 -3.33 -19.19
N GLU A 123 -9.19 -2.90 -18.29
CA GLU A 123 -10.61 -2.82 -18.57
C GLU A 123 -10.78 -1.49 -19.30
N PHE A 124 -10.93 -1.58 -20.62
CA PHE A 124 -11.31 -0.45 -21.46
C PHE A 124 -12.80 -0.22 -21.34
#